data_1f93eb0a4467856497919ebcebfa6e83
#
_entry.id   1f93eb0a4467856497919ebcebfa6e83
#
_cell.length_a   1.000
_cell.length_b   1.000
_cell.length_c   1.000
_cell.angle_alpha   90.00
_cell.angle_beta   90.00
_cell.angle_gamma   90.00
#
_symmetry.space_group_name_H-M   'P 1'
#
loop_
_entity.id
_entity.type
_entity.pdbx_description
1 polymer ?
#
loop_
_entity_poly.entity_id
_entity_poly.type
_entity_poly.pdbx_seq_one_letter_code
_entity_poly.pdbx_strand_id
1 'polypeptide(L)'
;MYTSSLGDWSYYIIGIAAFTTMLSTTITTLDASPRSMDRATKLLINKDLKHGYLFWLAILSIGTIFIFFMFSSKMGLLVKTATILSFLTAPFYAIVNYILISSKNTPKQYRPSIKLHILSILGIVFLIGFSIWFLLKGI
;
A
#
# COMPACT_ATOMS: atom_id res chain seq x y z
N MET A 1 16.46 7.60 -21.42
CA MET A 1 17.07 8.49 -20.41
C MET A 1 18.30 7.85 -19.77
N TYR A 2 18.24 6.69 -19.11
CA TYR A 2 19.42 6.04 -18.52
C TYR A 2 20.43 5.51 -19.56
N THR A 3 19.95 4.92 -20.67
CA THR A 3 20.77 4.42 -21.76
C THR A 3 21.55 5.52 -22.47
N SER A 4 21.00 6.73 -22.55
CA SER A 4 21.69 7.89 -23.15
C SER A 4 22.82 8.43 -22.27
N SER A 5 22.83 8.13 -20.97
CA SER A 5 23.86 8.62 -20.03
C SER A 5 24.90 7.56 -19.67
N LEU A 6 24.52 6.26 -19.65
CA LEU A 6 25.34 5.17 -19.14
C LEU A 6 25.75 4.14 -20.22
N GLY A 7 25.22 4.28 -21.44
CA GLY A 7 25.48 3.33 -22.55
C GLY A 7 24.45 2.18 -22.60
N ASP A 8 24.44 1.47 -23.73
CA ASP A 8 23.44 0.45 -24.07
C ASP A 8 23.43 -0.77 -23.12
N TRP A 9 24.55 -1.06 -22.49
CA TRP A 9 24.64 -2.13 -21.48
C TRP A 9 23.75 -1.90 -20.25
N SER A 10 23.48 -0.63 -19.90
CA SER A 10 22.64 -0.25 -18.78
C SER A 10 21.18 -0.72 -18.95
N TYR A 11 20.71 -0.92 -20.18
CA TYR A 11 19.36 -1.40 -20.47
C TYR A 11 19.08 -2.75 -19.83
N TYR A 12 20.02 -3.70 -19.96
CA TYR A 12 19.85 -5.04 -19.38
C TYR A 12 19.84 -5.01 -17.85
N ILE A 13 20.74 -4.25 -17.24
CA ILE A 13 20.82 -4.15 -15.78
C ILE A 13 19.55 -3.49 -15.20
N ILE A 14 19.11 -2.39 -15.82
CA ILE A 14 17.89 -1.70 -15.38
C ILE A 14 16.67 -2.59 -15.59
N GLY A 15 16.59 -3.33 -16.69
CA GLY A 15 15.53 -4.29 -16.95
C GLY A 15 15.46 -5.38 -15.91
N ILE A 16 16.58 -5.99 -15.55
CA ILE A 16 16.66 -7.02 -14.50
C ILE A 16 16.29 -6.42 -13.14
N ALA A 17 16.82 -5.26 -12.81
CA ALA A 17 16.51 -4.59 -11.54
C ALA A 17 15.02 -4.25 -11.42
N ALA A 18 14.41 -3.69 -12.47
CA ALA A 18 13.00 -3.39 -12.52
C ALA A 18 12.14 -4.65 -12.39
N PHE A 19 12.48 -5.71 -13.13
CA PHE A 19 11.77 -6.99 -13.05
C PHE A 19 11.86 -7.59 -11.66
N THR A 20 13.05 -7.65 -11.07
CA THR A 20 13.27 -8.22 -9.73
C THR A 20 12.51 -7.42 -8.67
N THR A 21 12.52 -6.10 -8.75
CA THR A 21 11.79 -5.22 -7.82
C THR A 21 10.28 -5.44 -7.92
N MET A 22 9.75 -5.46 -9.14
CA MET A 22 8.32 -5.69 -9.36
C MET A 22 7.89 -7.10 -8.91
N LEU A 23 8.68 -8.12 -9.21
CA LEU A 23 8.41 -9.49 -8.81
C LEU A 23 8.42 -9.62 -7.28
N SER A 24 9.42 -9.07 -6.61
CA SER A 24 9.52 -9.06 -5.15
C SER A 24 8.32 -8.36 -4.50
N THR A 25 7.95 -7.18 -4.98
CA THR A 25 6.79 -6.44 -4.48
C THR A 25 5.49 -7.21 -4.67
N THR A 26 5.30 -7.82 -5.83
CA THR A 26 4.10 -8.62 -6.13
C THR A 26 3.98 -9.82 -5.20
N ILE A 27 5.07 -10.58 -5.01
CA ILE A 27 5.07 -11.75 -4.12
C ILE A 27 4.79 -11.32 -2.68
N THR A 28 5.45 -10.26 -2.20
CA THR A 28 5.26 -9.74 -0.85
C THR A 28 3.82 -9.29 -0.62
N THR A 29 3.23 -8.59 -1.56
CA THR A 29 1.84 -8.11 -1.47
C THR A 29 0.85 -9.28 -1.51
N LEU A 30 1.09 -10.27 -2.37
CA LEU A 30 0.27 -11.48 -2.49
C LEU A 30 0.28 -12.34 -1.22
N ASP A 31 1.34 -12.31 -0.42
CA ASP A 31 1.40 -13.01 0.86
C ASP A 31 0.86 -12.14 2.02
N ALA A 32 1.28 -10.89 2.11
CA ALA A 32 0.95 -10.02 3.23
C ALA A 32 -0.53 -9.61 3.28
N SER A 33 -1.15 -9.34 2.12
CA SER A 33 -2.54 -8.88 2.07
C SER A 33 -3.54 -9.96 2.54
N PRO A 34 -3.48 -11.22 2.06
CA PRO A 34 -4.36 -12.27 2.55
C PRO A 34 -4.19 -12.56 4.03
N ARG A 35 -2.95 -12.50 4.56
CA ARG A 35 -2.70 -12.68 5.99
C ARG A 35 -3.35 -11.59 6.84
N SER A 36 -3.25 -10.35 6.39
CA SER A 36 -3.87 -9.21 7.09
C SER A 36 -5.38 -9.31 7.06
N MET A 37 -5.97 -9.67 5.92
CA MET A 37 -7.41 -9.88 5.76
C MET A 37 -7.92 -11.05 6.59
N ASP A 38 -7.21 -12.17 6.63
CA ASP A 38 -7.57 -13.32 7.45
C ASP A 38 -7.59 -12.95 8.94
N ARG A 39 -6.56 -12.24 9.43
CA ARG A 39 -6.52 -11.76 10.81
C ARG A 39 -7.64 -10.78 11.13
N ALA A 40 -7.90 -9.81 10.26
CA ALA A 40 -8.99 -8.86 10.42
C ALA A 40 -10.35 -9.57 10.46
N THR A 41 -10.56 -10.54 9.57
CA THR A 41 -11.80 -11.34 9.52
C THR A 41 -12.00 -12.17 10.79
N LYS A 42 -10.94 -12.80 11.30
CA LYS A 42 -10.99 -13.55 12.58
C LYS A 42 -11.35 -12.67 13.76
N LEU A 43 -10.80 -11.46 13.83
CA LEU A 43 -11.10 -10.49 14.87
C LEU A 43 -12.56 -9.99 14.80
N LEU A 44 -13.10 -9.78 13.60
CA LEU A 44 -14.46 -9.27 13.39
C LEU A 44 -15.53 -10.34 13.64
N ILE A 45 -15.29 -11.58 13.20
CA ILE A 45 -16.28 -12.66 13.26
C ILE A 45 -16.12 -13.47 14.56
N ASN A 46 -15.02 -13.29 15.29
CA ASN A 46 -14.66 -14.04 16.50
C ASN A 46 -14.69 -15.57 16.28
N LYS A 47 -14.34 -16.02 15.06
CA LYS A 47 -14.24 -17.43 14.68
C LYS A 47 -12.94 -17.68 13.91
N ASP A 48 -12.28 -18.78 14.23
CA ASP A 48 -11.13 -19.25 13.47
C ASP A 48 -11.60 -19.92 12.16
N LEU A 49 -11.39 -19.21 11.06
CA LEU A 49 -11.59 -19.76 9.72
C LEU A 49 -10.40 -20.66 9.36
N LYS A 50 -10.64 -21.97 9.33
CA LYS A 50 -9.59 -22.99 9.08
C LYS A 50 -8.80 -22.79 7.77
N HIS A 51 -9.38 -22.10 6.79
CA HIS A 51 -8.77 -21.80 5.48
C HIS A 51 -8.91 -20.32 5.08
N GLY A 52 -9.02 -19.42 6.04
CA GLY A 52 -9.24 -17.99 5.79
C GLY A 52 -8.14 -17.36 4.92
N TYR A 53 -6.88 -17.71 5.15
CA TYR A 53 -5.75 -17.27 4.33
C TYR A 53 -5.89 -17.70 2.87
N LEU A 54 -6.19 -18.98 2.60
CA LEU A 54 -6.35 -19.50 1.24
C LEU A 54 -7.55 -18.87 0.52
N PHE A 55 -8.63 -18.63 1.24
CA PHE A 55 -9.81 -17.96 0.71
C PHE A 55 -9.48 -16.54 0.23
N TRP A 56 -8.82 -15.74 1.07
CA TRP A 56 -8.41 -14.40 0.72
C TRP A 56 -7.35 -14.37 -0.38
N LEU A 57 -6.41 -15.32 -0.37
CA LEU A 57 -5.42 -15.48 -1.43
C LEU A 57 -6.10 -15.77 -2.79
N ALA A 58 -7.07 -16.67 -2.83
CA ALA A 58 -7.81 -16.98 -4.03
C ALA A 58 -8.59 -15.77 -4.56
N ILE A 59 -9.30 -15.04 -3.70
CA ILE A 59 -10.03 -13.83 -4.08
C ILE A 59 -9.09 -12.78 -4.69
N LEU A 60 -7.95 -12.50 -4.05
CA LEU A 60 -6.99 -11.51 -4.53
C LEU A 60 -6.35 -11.96 -5.85
N SER A 61 -5.99 -13.24 -5.98
CA SER A 61 -5.40 -13.78 -7.21
C SER A 61 -6.38 -13.71 -8.38
N ILE A 62 -7.61 -14.17 -8.19
CA ILE A 62 -8.66 -14.11 -9.21
C ILE A 62 -8.98 -12.66 -9.58
N GLY A 63 -9.11 -11.79 -8.58
CA GLY A 63 -9.35 -10.35 -8.80
C GLY A 63 -8.23 -9.70 -9.61
N THR A 64 -6.97 -10.01 -9.31
CA THR A 64 -5.81 -9.50 -10.06
C THR A 64 -5.82 -9.98 -11.51
N ILE A 65 -6.08 -11.27 -11.73
CA ILE A 65 -6.17 -11.84 -13.09
C ILE A 65 -7.33 -11.20 -13.87
N PHE A 66 -8.49 -11.03 -13.25
CA PHE A 66 -9.65 -10.39 -13.86
C PHE A 66 -9.35 -8.94 -14.26
N ILE A 67 -8.76 -8.16 -13.38
CA ILE A 67 -8.34 -6.77 -13.66
C ILE A 67 -7.33 -6.74 -14.80
N PHE A 68 -6.36 -7.65 -14.81
CA PHE A 68 -5.36 -7.73 -15.86
C PHE A 68 -5.99 -7.96 -17.24
N PHE A 69 -6.90 -8.94 -17.37
CA PHE A 69 -7.56 -9.22 -18.65
C PHE A 69 -8.48 -8.09 -19.12
N MET A 70 -9.23 -7.48 -18.18
CA MET A 70 -10.18 -6.42 -18.53
C MET A 70 -9.52 -5.09 -18.87
N PHE A 71 -8.39 -4.76 -18.24
CA PHE A 71 -7.78 -3.43 -18.32
C PHE A 71 -6.36 -3.42 -18.89
N SER A 72 -5.86 -4.53 -19.42
CA SER A 72 -4.52 -4.62 -20.02
C SER A 72 -4.27 -3.54 -21.07
N SER A 73 -5.27 -3.21 -21.88
CA SER A 73 -5.20 -2.16 -22.90
C SER A 73 -5.19 -0.73 -22.33
N LYS A 74 -5.49 -0.55 -21.03
CA LYS A 74 -5.62 0.75 -20.36
C LYS A 74 -4.70 0.87 -19.14
N MET A 75 -3.48 0.36 -19.25
CA MET A 75 -2.52 0.33 -18.15
C MET A 75 -2.29 1.71 -17.50
N GLY A 76 -2.21 2.78 -18.30
CA GLY A 76 -2.07 4.14 -17.79
C GLY A 76 -3.23 4.59 -16.90
N LEU A 77 -4.45 4.18 -17.24
CA LEU A 77 -5.64 4.46 -16.44
C LEU A 77 -5.62 3.69 -15.11
N LEU A 78 -5.20 2.42 -15.13
CA LEU A 78 -5.03 1.62 -13.90
C LEU A 78 -4.02 2.25 -12.95
N VAL A 79 -2.86 2.64 -13.45
CA VAL A 79 -1.82 3.29 -12.65
C VAL A 79 -2.34 4.62 -12.07
N LYS A 80 -3.00 5.45 -12.89
CA LYS A 80 -3.61 6.71 -12.44
C LYS A 80 -4.63 6.47 -11.33
N THR A 81 -5.54 5.52 -11.51
CA THR A 81 -6.58 5.19 -10.52
C THR A 81 -5.97 4.66 -9.22
N ALA A 82 -5.00 3.74 -9.32
CA ALA A 82 -4.29 3.21 -8.16
C ALA A 82 -3.56 4.32 -7.38
N THR A 83 -2.94 5.25 -8.08
CA THR A 83 -2.26 6.40 -7.48
C THR A 83 -3.24 7.30 -6.74
N ILE A 84 -4.38 7.65 -7.35
CA ILE A 84 -5.43 8.47 -6.72
C ILE A 84 -5.95 7.79 -5.45
N LEU A 85 -6.26 6.48 -5.52
CA LEU A 85 -6.72 5.72 -4.36
C LEU A 85 -5.67 5.69 -3.25
N SER A 86 -4.40 5.54 -3.58
CA SER A 86 -3.30 5.56 -2.60
C SER A 86 -3.20 6.90 -1.88
N PHE A 87 -3.30 8.02 -2.61
CA PHE A 87 -3.28 9.34 -2.00
C PHE A 87 -4.52 9.62 -1.14
N LEU A 88 -5.67 9.06 -1.48
CA LEU A 88 -6.88 9.21 -0.68
C LEU A 88 -6.84 8.37 0.61
N THR A 89 -6.27 7.18 0.54
CA THR A 89 -6.21 6.25 1.67
C THR A 89 -5.06 6.52 2.63
N ALA A 90 -3.94 7.08 2.16
CA ALA A 90 -2.76 7.33 2.97
C ALA A 90 -3.01 8.20 4.23
N PRO A 91 -3.67 9.37 4.15
CA PRO A 91 -3.97 10.17 5.34
C PRO A 91 -4.94 9.46 6.29
N PHE A 92 -5.89 8.69 5.78
CA PHE A 92 -6.79 7.90 6.61
C PHE A 92 -6.03 6.87 7.46
N TYR A 93 -5.13 6.09 6.84
CA TYR A 93 -4.30 5.14 7.57
C TYR A 93 -3.36 5.82 8.56
N ALA A 94 -2.81 6.97 8.22
CA ALA A 94 -1.95 7.74 9.12
C ALA A 94 -2.72 8.19 10.38
N ILE A 95 -3.95 8.68 10.22
CA ILE A 95 -4.81 9.09 11.34
C ILE A 95 -5.17 7.88 12.21
N VAL A 96 -5.61 6.77 11.61
CA VAL A 96 -5.98 5.54 12.35
C VAL A 96 -4.78 5.02 13.15
N ASN A 97 -3.60 4.94 12.55
CA ASN A 97 -2.38 4.51 13.23
C ASN A 97 -2.01 5.45 14.39
N TYR A 98 -2.13 6.76 14.19
CA TYR A 98 -1.87 7.74 15.25
C TYR A 98 -2.84 7.56 16.43
N ILE A 99 -4.14 7.38 16.17
CA ILE A 99 -5.15 7.13 17.20
C ILE A 99 -4.84 5.84 17.96
N LEU A 100 -4.51 4.75 17.26
CA LEU A 100 -4.20 3.46 17.87
C LEU A 100 -3.00 3.55 18.81
N ILE A 101 -1.90 4.15 18.36
CA ILE A 101 -0.67 4.28 19.16
C ILE A 101 -0.86 5.23 20.35
N SER A 102 -1.69 6.27 20.18
CA SER A 102 -1.96 7.27 21.23
C SER A 102 -3.07 6.81 22.19
N SER A 103 -3.72 5.69 21.92
CA SER A 103 -4.86 5.20 22.70
C SER A 103 -4.45 4.75 24.10
N LYS A 104 -5.44 4.74 25.02
CA LYS A 104 -5.25 4.28 26.41
C LYS A 104 -4.90 2.79 26.50
N ASN A 105 -5.22 2.00 25.47
CA ASN A 105 -4.95 0.57 25.40
C ASN A 105 -3.46 0.25 25.14
N THR A 106 -2.67 1.24 24.68
CA THR A 106 -1.24 1.06 24.48
C THR A 106 -0.51 1.21 25.82
N PRO A 107 0.32 0.21 26.23
CA PRO A 107 1.10 0.29 27.46
C PRO A 107 1.94 1.56 27.50
N LYS A 108 2.06 2.20 28.68
CA LYS A 108 2.71 3.50 28.87
C LYS A 108 4.15 3.57 28.32
N GLN A 109 4.88 2.46 28.39
CA GLN A 109 6.25 2.34 27.88
C GLN A 109 6.40 2.44 26.37
N TYR A 110 5.32 2.17 25.61
CA TYR A 110 5.30 2.22 24.13
C TYR A 110 4.59 3.46 23.59
N ARG A 111 4.10 4.34 24.46
CA ARG A 111 3.45 5.57 24.02
C ARG A 111 4.47 6.54 23.44
N PRO A 112 4.14 7.22 22.35
CA PRO A 112 5.06 8.17 21.72
C PRO A 112 5.36 9.35 22.66
N SER A 113 6.60 9.84 22.61
CA SER A 113 7.00 11.06 23.29
C SER A 113 6.35 12.29 22.64
N ILE A 114 6.35 13.42 23.33
CA ILE A 114 5.78 14.68 22.82
C ILE A 114 6.37 15.06 21.45
N LYS A 115 7.67 14.83 21.24
CA LYS A 115 8.34 15.10 19.97
C LYS A 115 7.78 14.25 18.83
N LEU A 116 7.50 12.97 19.11
CA LEU A 116 6.88 12.06 18.14
C LEU A 116 5.42 12.42 17.86
N HIS A 117 4.67 12.90 18.85
CA HIS A 117 3.32 13.42 18.64
C HIS A 117 3.32 14.60 17.66
N ILE A 118 4.19 15.59 17.87
CA ILE A 118 4.31 16.75 16.98
C ILE A 118 4.69 16.30 15.56
N LEU A 119 5.68 15.41 15.43
CA LEU A 119 6.11 14.90 14.13
C LEU A 119 4.98 14.14 13.41
N SER A 120 4.21 13.33 14.14
CA SER A 120 3.07 12.58 13.57
C SER A 120 1.96 13.52 13.09
N ILE A 121 1.61 14.54 13.85
CA ILE A 121 0.61 15.54 13.46
C ILE A 121 1.08 16.31 12.23
N LEU A 122 2.33 16.74 12.20
CA LEU A 122 2.94 17.41 11.04
C LEU A 122 2.90 16.53 9.79
N GLY A 123 3.22 15.24 9.93
CA GLY A 123 3.14 14.26 8.84
C GLY A 123 1.71 14.07 8.32
N ILE A 124 0.72 13.99 9.22
CA ILE A 124 -0.70 13.86 8.84
C ILE A 124 -1.18 15.11 8.09
N VAL A 125 -0.86 16.31 8.61
CA VAL A 125 -1.21 17.58 7.95
C VAL A 125 -0.57 17.68 6.57
N PHE A 126 0.69 17.28 6.45
CA PHE A 126 1.38 17.24 5.16
C PHE A 126 0.71 16.26 4.18
N LEU A 127 0.37 15.04 4.62
CA LEU A 127 -0.31 14.05 3.78
C LEU A 127 -1.69 14.55 3.31
N ILE A 128 -2.47 15.15 4.20
CA ILE A 128 -3.78 15.73 3.85
C ILE A 128 -3.60 16.86 2.84
N GLY A 129 -2.72 17.81 3.12
CA GLY A 129 -2.46 18.96 2.25
C GLY A 129 -1.98 18.52 0.86
N PHE A 130 -1.05 17.56 0.81
CA PHE A 130 -0.54 17.02 -0.44
C PHE A 130 -1.62 16.24 -1.21
N SER A 131 -2.44 15.46 -0.54
CA SER A 131 -3.55 14.72 -1.15
C SER A 131 -4.57 15.67 -1.77
N ILE A 132 -4.94 16.73 -1.08
CA ILE A 132 -5.84 17.77 -1.60
C ILE A 132 -5.22 18.47 -2.80
N TRP A 133 -3.97 18.88 -2.70
CA TRP A 133 -3.26 19.54 -3.80
C TRP A 133 -3.15 18.64 -5.04
N PHE A 134 -2.85 17.36 -4.83
CA PHE A 134 -2.78 16.37 -5.91
C PHE A 134 -4.13 16.17 -6.59
N LEU A 135 -5.23 16.07 -5.83
CA LEU A 135 -6.58 15.93 -6.38
C LEU A 135 -7.01 17.16 -7.18
N LEU A 136 -6.62 18.36 -6.75
CA LEU A 136 -6.97 19.61 -7.44
C LEU A 136 -6.17 19.83 -8.72
N LYS A 137 -4.92 19.36 -8.80
CA LYS A 137 -4.04 19.58 -9.95
C LYS A 137 -3.76 18.34 -10.79
N GLY A 138 -3.97 17.15 -10.26
CA GLY A 138 -3.62 15.86 -10.87
C GLY A 138 -4.77 15.17 -11.63
N ILE A 139 -5.97 15.76 -11.59
CA ILE A 139 -7.12 15.33 -12.38
C ILE A 139 -7.25 16.31 -13.56
#